data_f7cd9cfe802b5d932c4c17927a85a5e0
#
_entry.id   f7cd9cfe802b5d932c4c17927a85a5e0
#
_cell.length_a   1.000
_cell.length_b   1.000
_cell.length_c   1.000
_cell.angle_alpha   90.00
_cell.angle_beta   90.00
_cell.angle_gamma   90.00
#
_symmetry.space_group_name_H-M   'P 1'
#
loop_
_entity.id
_entity.type
_entity.pdbx_description
1 polymer ?
#
loop_
_entity_poly.entity_id
_entity_poly.type
_entity_poly.pdbx_seq_one_letter_code
_entity_poly.pdbx_strand_id
1 'polypeptide(L)'
;MRDDILSKAAILQRDGESYAIMAPLIGGIMDLPTARRIADVGEAFGVKTLKVTGAQRLALLGIKEEDIDAAYDALGTKAQVGAALCQQYVKVCPGNSFCTRGQRDTISFAQKLTARFHPFPKITAKVKIGVAGCFNSCVEPAIKDIGLIGLPKGWIVMAGGAGGKDPMLGEVIARNMSDDQVLDLMDAILKYYRASSLRHTTRNMRLGVILKKEGRERFLRVLGLEEST
;
A
#
# COMPACT_ATOMS: atom_id res chain seq x y z
N MET A 1 17.82 24.00 -8.49
CA MET A 1 17.75 23.04 -7.37
C MET A 1 17.06 21.80 -7.94
N ARG A 2 17.61 20.60 -7.76
CA ARG A 2 16.96 19.37 -8.23
C ARG A 2 15.78 19.03 -7.32
N ASP A 3 14.79 18.33 -7.85
CA ASP A 3 13.57 17.93 -7.15
C ASP A 3 13.28 16.43 -7.36
N ASP A 4 12.27 15.89 -6.68
CA ASP A 4 11.77 14.55 -6.93
C ASP A 4 11.31 14.41 -8.39
N ILE A 5 11.72 13.34 -9.08
CA ILE A 5 11.27 13.04 -10.44
C ILE A 5 10.04 12.13 -10.35
N LEU A 6 8.87 12.73 -10.13
CA LEU A 6 7.64 11.99 -9.89
C LEU A 6 7.24 11.09 -11.06
N SER A 7 7.51 11.52 -12.31
CA SER A 7 7.26 10.72 -13.51
C SER A 7 8.08 9.44 -13.58
N LYS A 8 9.25 9.42 -12.94
CA LYS A 8 10.14 8.26 -12.83
C LYS A 8 10.08 7.59 -11.47
N ALA A 9 9.15 7.98 -10.60
CA ALA A 9 9.05 7.48 -9.23
C ALA A 9 10.39 7.52 -8.47
N ALA A 10 11.21 8.54 -8.74
CA ALA A 10 12.52 8.74 -8.14
C ALA A 10 12.48 9.87 -7.12
N ILE A 11 13.00 9.61 -5.93
CA ILE A 11 12.99 10.54 -4.80
C ILE A 11 14.41 11.07 -4.60
N LEU A 12 14.57 12.40 -4.70
CA LEU A 12 15.85 13.07 -4.48
C LEU A 12 16.36 12.77 -3.07
N GLN A 13 17.63 12.43 -2.97
CA GLN A 13 18.26 12.14 -1.70
C GLN A 13 18.86 13.42 -1.07
N ARG A 14 19.30 13.31 0.18
CA ARG A 14 19.79 14.46 0.95
C ARG A 14 21.05 15.10 0.37
N ASP A 15 21.81 14.35 -0.45
CA ASP A 15 23.00 14.87 -1.14
C ASP A 15 22.64 15.88 -2.24
N GLY A 16 21.37 15.99 -2.64
CA GLY A 16 20.90 16.86 -3.71
C GLY A 16 21.30 16.40 -5.11
N GLU A 17 21.87 15.21 -5.28
CA GLU A 17 22.44 14.70 -6.52
C GLU A 17 21.91 13.33 -6.91
N SER A 18 21.74 12.43 -5.94
CA SER A 18 21.32 11.05 -6.16
C SER A 18 19.84 10.85 -5.81
N TYR A 19 19.30 9.74 -6.31
CA TYR A 19 17.87 9.38 -6.16
C TYR A 19 17.70 8.01 -5.51
N ALA A 20 16.56 7.83 -4.89
CA ALA A 20 16.04 6.54 -4.47
C ALA A 20 14.97 6.07 -5.44
N ILE A 21 15.05 4.80 -5.88
CA ILE A 21 13.98 4.11 -6.60
C ILE A 21 13.49 2.90 -5.80
N MET A 22 12.31 2.39 -6.13
CA MET A 22 11.70 1.27 -5.41
C MET A 22 11.68 0.01 -6.26
N ALA A 23 12.22 -1.09 -5.72
CA ALA A 23 12.05 -2.40 -6.34
C ALA A 23 10.57 -2.81 -6.38
N PRO A 24 10.13 -3.51 -7.45
CA PRO A 24 8.74 -3.88 -7.66
C PRO A 24 8.37 -5.10 -6.83
N LEU A 25 8.08 -4.90 -5.53
CA LEU A 25 7.69 -5.97 -4.62
C LEU A 25 6.21 -5.84 -4.25
N ILE A 26 5.47 -6.95 -4.33
CA ILE A 26 4.11 -7.07 -3.82
C ILE A 26 4.17 -7.51 -2.37
N GLY A 27 3.72 -6.67 -1.43
CA GLY A 27 3.70 -6.98 -0.01
C GLY A 27 5.07 -7.30 0.60
N GLY A 28 6.15 -6.83 -0.01
CA GLY A 28 7.52 -7.11 0.46
C GLY A 28 8.01 -8.53 0.20
N ILE A 29 7.29 -9.29 -0.62
CA ILE A 29 7.62 -10.69 -0.94
C ILE A 29 8.45 -10.70 -2.21
N MET A 30 9.52 -11.51 -2.20
CA MET A 30 10.37 -11.74 -3.34
C MET A 30 10.91 -13.18 -3.31
N ASP A 31 11.14 -13.75 -4.47
CA ASP A 31 11.89 -14.99 -4.63
C ASP A 31 13.40 -14.74 -4.71
N LEU A 32 14.19 -15.79 -4.63
CA LEU A 32 15.64 -15.69 -4.70
C LEU A 32 16.16 -15.10 -6.03
N PRO A 33 15.62 -15.45 -7.21
CA PRO A 33 15.99 -14.79 -8.46
C PRO A 33 15.76 -13.27 -8.43
N THR A 34 14.63 -12.81 -7.92
CA THR A 34 14.34 -11.38 -7.74
C THR A 34 15.33 -10.72 -6.78
N ALA A 35 15.63 -11.38 -5.63
CA ALA A 35 16.60 -10.86 -4.68
C ALA A 35 18.01 -10.70 -5.29
N ARG A 36 18.47 -11.68 -6.07
CA ARG A 36 19.75 -11.60 -6.79
C ARG A 36 19.73 -10.46 -7.81
N ARG A 37 18.69 -10.37 -8.65
CA ARG A 37 18.55 -9.30 -9.63
C ARG A 37 18.63 -7.91 -8.99
N ILE A 38 18.00 -7.72 -7.82
CA ILE A 38 18.08 -6.45 -7.11
C ILE A 38 19.50 -6.16 -6.64
N ALA A 39 20.24 -7.16 -6.17
CA ALA A 39 21.62 -7.01 -5.79
C ALA A 39 22.51 -6.68 -6.99
N ASP A 40 22.37 -7.42 -8.10
CA ASP A 40 23.11 -7.20 -9.34
C ASP A 40 22.89 -5.78 -9.90
N VAL A 41 21.64 -5.31 -9.91
CA VAL A 41 21.29 -3.94 -10.29
C VAL A 41 21.91 -2.93 -9.31
N GLY A 42 21.88 -3.23 -8.01
CA GLY A 42 22.53 -2.39 -7.02
C GLY A 42 24.03 -2.20 -7.28
N GLU A 43 24.74 -3.27 -7.61
CA GLU A 43 26.16 -3.24 -7.95
C GLU A 43 26.40 -2.50 -9.27
N ALA A 44 25.64 -2.81 -10.32
CA ALA A 44 25.80 -2.24 -11.65
C ALA A 44 25.60 -0.71 -11.68
N PHE A 45 24.68 -0.20 -10.88
CA PHE A 45 24.34 1.23 -10.84
C PHE A 45 24.89 1.97 -9.61
N GLY A 46 25.83 1.38 -8.88
CA GLY A 46 26.53 2.02 -7.76
C GLY A 46 25.60 2.40 -6.59
N VAL A 47 24.58 1.59 -6.33
CA VAL A 47 23.65 1.78 -5.20
C VAL A 47 24.43 1.72 -3.89
N LYS A 48 24.34 2.79 -3.09
CA LYS A 48 25.04 2.89 -1.81
C LYS A 48 24.45 2.01 -0.72
N THR A 49 23.12 1.82 -0.75
CA THR A 49 22.39 1.09 0.30
C THR A 49 21.05 0.59 -0.22
N LEU A 50 20.70 -0.63 0.17
CA LEU A 50 19.34 -1.16 0.07
C LEU A 50 18.61 -0.91 1.40
N LYS A 51 17.40 -0.34 1.35
CA LYS A 51 16.61 -0.02 2.53
C LYS A 51 15.23 -0.66 2.48
N VAL A 52 14.93 -1.56 3.42
CA VAL A 52 13.56 -2.01 3.64
C VAL A 52 12.76 -0.87 4.25
N THR A 53 11.74 -0.40 3.55
CA THR A 53 10.91 0.72 3.98
C THR A 53 9.78 0.28 4.90
N GLY A 54 9.16 1.21 5.63
CA GLY A 54 7.97 0.94 6.43
C GLY A 54 6.76 0.44 5.62
N ALA A 55 6.83 0.55 4.29
CA ALA A 55 5.84 0.04 3.34
C ALA A 55 6.15 -1.39 2.84
N GLN A 56 7.12 -2.07 3.46
CA GLN A 56 7.64 -3.38 3.00
C GLN A 56 8.19 -3.33 1.56
N ARG A 57 8.65 -2.18 1.10
CA ARG A 57 9.34 -2.05 -0.18
C ARG A 57 10.83 -2.02 0.04
N LEU A 58 11.57 -2.45 -0.96
CA LEU A 58 13.01 -2.32 -0.98
C LEU A 58 13.39 -1.10 -1.82
N ALA A 59 13.99 -0.09 -1.19
CA ALA A 59 14.49 1.10 -1.84
C ALA A 59 15.96 0.91 -2.19
N LEU A 60 16.32 1.27 -3.41
CA LEU A 60 17.70 1.37 -3.90
C LEU A 60 18.11 2.84 -3.78
N LEU A 61 19.09 3.13 -2.92
CA LEU A 61 19.50 4.50 -2.58
C LEU A 61 20.83 4.85 -3.25
N GLY A 62 20.91 6.02 -3.87
CA GLY A 62 22.14 6.55 -4.44
C GLY A 62 22.26 6.39 -5.95
N ILE A 63 21.18 6.15 -6.68
CA ILE A 63 21.16 6.06 -8.14
C ILE A 63 21.30 7.45 -8.74
N LYS A 64 22.12 7.58 -9.79
CA LYS A 64 22.25 8.84 -10.55
C LYS A 64 21.02 9.07 -11.43
N GLU A 65 20.72 10.34 -11.73
CA GLU A 65 19.55 10.71 -12.53
C GLU A 65 19.56 10.04 -13.93
N GLU A 66 20.70 10.02 -14.58
CA GLU A 66 20.89 9.42 -15.90
C GLU A 66 20.66 7.91 -15.93
N ASP A 67 20.84 7.22 -14.79
CA ASP A 67 20.79 5.76 -14.69
C ASP A 67 19.38 5.25 -14.28
N ILE A 68 18.43 6.12 -13.92
CA ILE A 68 17.13 5.73 -13.36
C ILE A 68 16.36 4.79 -14.30
N ASP A 69 16.26 5.13 -15.59
CA ASP A 69 15.47 4.35 -16.54
C ASP A 69 16.13 2.99 -16.79
N ALA A 70 17.45 2.98 -16.99
CA ALA A 70 18.22 1.75 -17.18
C ALA A 70 18.16 0.83 -15.94
N ALA A 71 18.17 1.39 -14.73
CA ALA A 71 18.02 0.62 -13.51
C ALA A 71 16.61 -0.01 -13.39
N TYR A 72 15.55 0.70 -13.78
CA TYR A 72 14.22 0.12 -13.84
C TYR A 72 14.09 -0.99 -14.88
N ASP A 73 14.67 -0.81 -16.06
CA ASP A 73 14.69 -1.83 -17.11
C ASP A 73 15.45 -3.08 -16.65
N ALA A 74 16.60 -2.92 -15.99
CA ALA A 74 17.36 -4.01 -15.41
C ALA A 74 16.63 -4.73 -14.27
N LEU A 75 15.79 -4.02 -13.49
CA LEU A 75 14.87 -4.61 -12.52
C LEU A 75 13.72 -5.38 -13.16
N GLY A 76 13.55 -5.29 -14.50
CA GLY A 76 12.45 -5.92 -15.24
C GLY A 76 11.11 -5.23 -15.02
N THR A 77 11.11 -3.92 -14.78
CA THR A 77 9.89 -3.14 -14.50
C THR A 77 9.99 -1.73 -15.08
N LYS A 78 8.90 -1.01 -15.00
CA LYS A 78 8.88 0.44 -15.31
C LYS A 78 8.58 1.23 -14.04
N ALA A 79 8.98 2.50 -14.02
CA ALA A 79 8.68 3.41 -12.93
C ALA A 79 7.17 3.43 -12.61
N GLN A 80 6.82 3.11 -11.37
CA GLN A 80 5.43 3.17 -10.90
C GLN A 80 5.19 4.51 -10.22
N VAL A 81 4.65 5.46 -10.95
CA VAL A 81 4.50 6.87 -10.54
C VAL A 81 3.83 7.05 -9.17
N GLY A 82 2.87 6.22 -8.79
CA GLY A 82 2.25 6.24 -7.47
C GLY A 82 3.09 5.63 -6.34
N ALA A 83 4.13 4.86 -6.68
CA ALA A 83 4.95 4.14 -5.71
C ALA A 83 5.92 5.05 -4.94
N ALA A 84 6.51 6.03 -5.61
CA ALA A 84 7.49 6.94 -5.02
C ALA A 84 6.91 7.71 -3.82
N LEU A 85 5.68 8.18 -3.93
CA LEU A 85 5.04 9.00 -2.91
C LEU A 85 4.39 8.21 -1.77
N CYS A 86 4.59 6.90 -1.68
CA CYS A 86 3.85 6.03 -0.76
C CYS A 86 2.32 6.24 -0.85
N GLN A 87 1.83 6.65 -2.02
CA GLN A 87 0.39 6.87 -2.24
C GLN A 87 -0.38 5.57 -2.22
N GLN A 88 0.32 4.48 -2.53
CA GLN A 88 -0.25 3.15 -2.60
C GLN A 88 0.69 2.21 -1.89
N TYR A 89 0.25 1.65 -0.79
CA TYR A 89 1.07 0.69 -0.13
C TYR A 89 0.25 -0.38 0.56
N VAL A 90 0.57 -1.60 0.23
CA VAL A 90 -0.03 -2.78 0.82
C VAL A 90 1.02 -3.48 1.67
N LYS A 91 0.80 -3.52 2.97
CA LYS A 91 1.55 -4.36 3.89
C LYS A 91 0.88 -5.71 4.01
N VAL A 92 1.66 -6.78 3.92
CA VAL A 92 1.16 -8.15 3.97
C VAL A 92 1.98 -8.96 4.97
N CYS A 93 1.34 -9.76 5.80
CA CYS A 93 2.05 -10.76 6.59
C CYS A 93 2.19 -12.07 5.79
N PRO A 94 3.01 -13.03 6.22
CA PRO A 94 3.19 -14.29 5.47
C PRO A 94 1.93 -15.16 5.33
N GLY A 95 0.87 -14.89 6.10
CA GLY A 95 -0.37 -15.66 6.03
C GLY A 95 -0.20 -17.14 6.36
N ASN A 96 -1.18 -17.96 5.98
CA ASN A 96 -1.14 -19.40 6.20
C ASN A 96 -0.19 -20.15 5.25
N SER A 97 0.35 -19.47 4.25
CA SER A 97 1.36 -20.07 3.36
C SER A 97 2.67 -20.37 4.11
N PHE A 98 3.05 -19.57 5.11
CA PHE A 98 4.30 -19.70 5.85
C PHE A 98 4.18 -19.54 7.38
N CYS A 99 3.07 -19.06 7.89
CA CYS A 99 2.88 -18.81 9.31
C CYS A 99 1.90 -19.81 9.91
N THR A 100 2.31 -20.55 10.94
CA THR A 100 1.48 -21.54 11.65
C THR A 100 0.21 -20.93 12.28
N ARG A 101 0.22 -19.62 12.56
CA ARG A 101 -0.94 -18.88 13.11
C ARG A 101 -1.81 -18.25 12.02
N GLY A 102 -1.35 -18.24 10.77
CA GLY A 102 -2.11 -17.71 9.63
C GLY A 102 -3.37 -18.51 9.39
N GLN A 103 -4.48 -17.82 9.16
CA GLN A 103 -5.79 -18.42 8.88
C GLN A 103 -6.25 -18.15 7.44
N ARG A 104 -5.59 -17.23 6.75
CA ARG A 104 -5.86 -16.87 5.36
C ARG A 104 -4.57 -16.70 4.57
N ASP A 105 -4.66 -17.01 3.27
CA ASP A 105 -3.58 -16.77 2.31
C ASP A 105 -3.54 -15.28 1.94
N THR A 106 -2.72 -14.54 2.68
CA THR A 106 -2.54 -13.11 2.48
C THR A 106 -1.70 -12.79 1.25
N ILE A 107 -0.83 -13.72 0.84
CA ILE A 107 0.06 -13.54 -0.33
C ILE A 107 -0.77 -13.58 -1.60
N SER A 108 -1.53 -14.66 -1.81
CA SER A 108 -2.42 -14.79 -2.97
C SER A 108 -3.47 -13.67 -2.99
N PHE A 109 -4.00 -13.28 -1.81
CA PHE A 109 -4.91 -12.15 -1.72
C PHE A 109 -4.26 -10.83 -2.17
N ALA A 110 -3.03 -10.55 -1.75
CA ALA A 110 -2.29 -9.35 -2.18
C ALA A 110 -2.01 -9.33 -3.68
N GLN A 111 -1.77 -10.50 -4.29
CA GLN A 111 -1.63 -10.63 -5.75
C GLN A 111 -2.95 -10.30 -6.46
N LYS A 112 -4.09 -10.87 -6.00
CA LYS A 112 -5.43 -10.54 -6.52
C LYS A 112 -5.74 -9.05 -6.39
N LEU A 113 -5.45 -8.47 -5.21
CA LEU A 113 -5.62 -7.04 -4.94
C LEU A 113 -4.78 -6.19 -5.90
N THR A 114 -3.52 -6.55 -6.09
CA THR A 114 -2.64 -5.84 -7.00
C THR A 114 -3.13 -5.96 -8.44
N ALA A 115 -3.50 -7.15 -8.90
CA ALA A 115 -4.03 -7.37 -10.24
C ALA A 115 -5.31 -6.55 -10.51
N ARG A 116 -6.21 -6.47 -9.51
CA ARG A 116 -7.46 -5.71 -9.65
C ARG A 116 -7.28 -4.20 -9.66
N PHE A 117 -6.36 -3.70 -8.87
CA PHE A 117 -6.21 -2.25 -8.65
C PHE A 117 -4.94 -1.65 -9.27
N HIS A 118 -4.26 -2.34 -10.15
CA HIS A 118 -3.09 -1.79 -10.84
C HIS A 118 -3.45 -1.36 -12.28
N PRO A 119 -3.19 -0.11 -12.70
CA PRO A 119 -2.72 1.03 -11.89
C PRO A 119 -3.79 1.50 -10.88
N PHE A 120 -3.33 1.80 -9.70
CA PHE A 120 -4.25 2.22 -8.61
C PHE A 120 -5.01 3.51 -9.00
N PRO A 121 -6.27 3.69 -8.59
CA PRO A 121 -7.02 4.91 -8.86
C PRO A 121 -6.27 6.15 -8.37
N LYS A 122 -6.22 7.20 -9.18
CA LYS A 122 -5.62 8.48 -8.75
C LYS A 122 -6.43 9.07 -7.60
N ILE A 123 -5.88 9.01 -6.40
CA ILE A 123 -6.42 9.64 -5.19
C ILE A 123 -5.40 10.69 -4.76
N THR A 124 -5.85 11.88 -4.39
CA THR A 124 -4.97 13.00 -3.98
C THR A 124 -4.33 12.80 -2.62
N ALA A 125 -4.60 11.67 -1.98
CA ALA A 125 -4.12 11.30 -0.66
C ALA A 125 -3.42 9.93 -0.66
N LYS A 126 -2.71 9.64 0.44
CA LYS A 126 -2.08 8.33 0.65
C LYS A 126 -3.13 7.28 0.98
N VAL A 127 -3.06 6.12 0.35
CA VAL A 127 -3.87 4.94 0.67
C VAL A 127 -2.95 3.88 1.25
N LYS A 128 -3.14 3.55 2.51
CA LYS A 128 -2.40 2.51 3.21
C LYS A 128 -3.30 1.33 3.51
N ILE A 129 -2.91 0.16 3.04
CA ILE A 129 -3.64 -1.09 3.21
C ILE A 129 -2.79 -2.04 4.05
N GLY A 130 -3.41 -2.73 5.00
CA GLY A 130 -2.75 -3.77 5.81
C GLY A 130 -3.52 -5.07 5.73
N VAL A 131 -2.88 -6.15 5.31
CA VAL A 131 -3.49 -7.48 5.15
C VAL A 131 -2.85 -8.45 6.14
N ALA A 132 -3.51 -8.69 7.27
CA ALA A 132 -3.09 -9.64 8.31
C ALA A 132 -3.84 -10.96 8.17
N GLY A 133 -3.14 -12.08 8.20
CA GLY A 133 -3.72 -13.42 8.08
C GLY A 133 -4.38 -13.95 9.35
N CYS A 134 -4.31 -13.24 10.48
CA CYS A 134 -4.93 -13.60 11.76
C CYS A 134 -4.98 -12.40 12.70
N PHE A 135 -5.59 -12.57 13.88
CA PHE A 135 -5.70 -11.55 14.92
C PHE A 135 -4.38 -11.03 15.51
N ASN A 136 -3.25 -11.70 15.29
CA ASN A 136 -1.95 -11.14 15.72
C ASN A 136 -1.62 -9.81 15.03
N SER A 137 -2.29 -9.49 13.92
CA SER A 137 -2.25 -8.15 13.30
C SER A 137 -0.85 -7.61 13.04
N CYS A 138 0.10 -8.46 12.65
CA CYS A 138 1.53 -8.14 12.48
C CYS A 138 1.83 -6.99 11.50
N VAL A 139 0.86 -6.62 10.67
CA VAL A 139 0.97 -5.50 9.71
C VAL A 139 0.12 -4.30 10.12
N GLU A 140 -0.30 -4.28 11.36
CA GLU A 140 -1.05 -3.21 12.04
C GLU A 140 -2.27 -2.71 11.22
N PRO A 141 -3.25 -3.61 10.87
CA PRO A 141 -4.38 -3.23 10.03
C PRO A 141 -5.24 -2.13 10.66
N ALA A 142 -5.35 -2.08 11.98
CA ALA A 142 -6.14 -1.08 12.69
C ALA A 142 -5.67 0.37 12.48
N ILE A 143 -4.43 0.60 12.05
CA ILE A 143 -3.89 1.94 11.78
C ILE A 143 -3.62 2.15 10.29
N LYS A 144 -4.41 1.52 9.43
CA LYS A 144 -4.37 1.70 7.98
C LYS A 144 -5.68 2.32 7.50
N ASP A 145 -5.65 2.96 6.32
CA ASP A 145 -6.89 3.46 5.71
C ASP A 145 -7.87 2.32 5.44
N ILE A 146 -7.35 1.18 5.01
CA ILE A 146 -8.08 -0.08 4.87
C ILE A 146 -7.28 -1.18 5.57
N GLY A 147 -7.87 -1.82 6.56
CA GLY A 147 -7.27 -2.93 7.30
C GLY A 147 -8.05 -4.22 7.10
N LEU A 148 -7.34 -5.32 6.88
CA LEU A 148 -7.92 -6.65 6.71
C LEU A 148 -7.33 -7.60 7.75
N ILE A 149 -8.21 -8.38 8.41
CA ILE A 149 -7.81 -9.45 9.32
C ILE A 149 -8.47 -10.75 8.85
N GLY A 150 -7.64 -11.73 8.50
CA GLY A 150 -8.10 -13.04 8.06
C GLY A 150 -8.55 -13.93 9.21
N LEU A 151 -9.72 -14.55 9.05
CA LEU A 151 -10.29 -15.53 9.97
C LEU A 151 -10.75 -16.78 9.18
N PRO A 152 -11.03 -17.90 9.85
CA PRO A 152 -11.51 -19.12 9.14
C PRO A 152 -12.75 -18.88 8.30
N LYS A 153 -13.70 -18.06 8.79
CA LYS A 153 -14.97 -17.78 8.11
C LYS A 153 -14.89 -16.67 7.05
N GLY A 154 -13.78 -15.95 6.94
CA GLY A 154 -13.66 -14.84 6.00
C GLY A 154 -12.76 -13.71 6.53
N TRP A 155 -12.88 -12.56 5.93
CA TRP A 155 -12.13 -11.37 6.31
C TRP A 155 -12.96 -10.45 7.23
N ILE A 156 -12.29 -9.85 8.21
CA ILE A 156 -12.76 -8.62 8.84
C ILE A 156 -12.19 -7.47 8.03
N VAL A 157 -13.04 -6.49 7.70
CA VAL A 157 -12.64 -5.26 7.03
C VAL A 157 -12.75 -4.09 7.98
N MET A 158 -11.68 -3.33 8.10
CA MET A 158 -11.58 -2.11 8.89
C MET A 158 -11.32 -0.91 7.97
N ALA A 159 -11.83 0.26 8.31
CA ALA A 159 -11.61 1.48 7.55
C ALA A 159 -11.30 2.68 8.45
N GLY A 160 -10.52 3.64 7.94
CA GLY A 160 -10.30 4.94 8.56
C GLY A 160 -9.12 5.03 9.54
N GLY A 161 -8.30 3.99 9.66
CA GLY A 161 -7.12 4.02 10.51
C GLY A 161 -5.99 4.90 9.95
N ALA A 162 -5.15 5.42 10.83
CA ALA A 162 -3.94 6.16 10.47
C ALA A 162 -2.88 6.03 11.58
N GLY A 163 -1.68 5.62 11.21
CA GLY A 163 -0.51 5.62 12.10
C GLY A 163 0.47 6.71 11.67
N GLY A 164 0.29 7.91 12.12
CA GLY A 164 1.11 9.08 11.79
C GLY A 164 1.10 10.09 12.93
N LYS A 165 1.30 11.38 12.61
CA LYS A 165 1.32 12.45 13.61
C LYS A 165 0.04 12.49 14.46
N ASP A 166 -1.11 12.29 13.80
CA ASP A 166 -2.43 12.25 14.45
C ASP A 166 -2.97 10.82 14.30
N PRO A 167 -2.67 9.91 15.23
CA PRO A 167 -3.04 8.50 15.10
C PRO A 167 -4.55 8.32 15.27
N MET A 168 -5.11 7.40 14.46
CA MET A 168 -6.52 7.02 14.52
C MET A 168 -6.64 5.52 14.37
N LEU A 169 -7.55 4.90 15.11
CA LEU A 169 -7.93 3.51 14.90
C LEU A 169 -9.01 3.43 13.83
N GLY A 170 -8.85 2.48 12.91
CA GLY A 170 -9.88 2.11 11.97
C GLY A 170 -11.00 1.34 12.66
N GLU A 171 -12.21 1.54 12.20
CA GLU A 171 -13.38 0.83 12.69
C GLU A 171 -13.69 -0.38 11.83
N VAL A 172 -14.23 -1.43 12.44
CA VAL A 172 -14.73 -2.60 11.71
C VAL A 172 -16.00 -2.18 10.97
N ILE A 173 -15.99 -2.41 9.65
CA ILE A 173 -17.13 -2.07 8.78
C ILE A 173 -17.81 -3.31 8.16
N ALA A 174 -17.10 -4.45 8.12
CA ALA A 174 -17.65 -5.71 7.63
C ALA A 174 -16.93 -6.91 8.25
N ARG A 175 -17.59 -8.06 8.29
CA ARG A 175 -17.06 -9.32 8.82
C ARG A 175 -17.45 -10.49 7.91
N ASN A 176 -16.68 -11.58 8.00
CA ASN A 176 -16.95 -12.85 7.31
C ASN A 176 -17.02 -12.71 5.78
N MET A 177 -16.28 -11.76 5.20
CA MET A 177 -16.28 -11.50 3.77
C MET A 177 -15.37 -12.47 3.02
N SER A 178 -15.81 -12.93 1.86
CA SER A 178 -14.94 -13.66 0.91
C SER A 178 -13.91 -12.72 0.29
N ASP A 179 -12.91 -13.27 -0.40
CA ASP A 179 -11.90 -12.49 -1.13
C ASP A 179 -12.56 -11.51 -2.12
N ASP A 180 -13.52 -12.01 -2.91
CA ASP A 180 -14.17 -11.19 -3.95
C ASP A 180 -15.03 -10.08 -3.34
N GLN A 181 -15.79 -10.39 -2.28
CA GLN A 181 -16.56 -9.39 -1.55
C GLN A 181 -15.66 -8.30 -0.96
N VAL A 182 -14.48 -8.67 -0.43
CA VAL A 182 -13.51 -7.67 0.06
C VAL A 182 -13.00 -6.79 -1.08
N LEU A 183 -12.66 -7.38 -2.23
CA LEU A 183 -12.19 -6.60 -3.38
C LEU A 183 -13.25 -5.64 -3.91
N ASP A 184 -14.51 -6.06 -3.96
CA ASP A 184 -15.64 -5.19 -4.34
C ASP A 184 -15.86 -4.08 -3.33
N LEU A 185 -15.81 -4.40 -2.04
CA LEU A 185 -15.91 -3.40 -0.97
C LEU A 185 -14.76 -2.40 -1.01
N MET A 186 -13.54 -2.88 -1.26
CA MET A 186 -12.37 -2.00 -1.42
C MET A 186 -12.53 -1.04 -2.61
N ASP A 187 -13.09 -1.51 -3.73
CA ASP A 187 -13.38 -0.65 -4.89
C ASP A 187 -14.36 0.47 -4.51
N ALA A 188 -15.44 0.13 -3.79
CA ALA A 188 -16.39 1.10 -3.28
C ALA A 188 -15.74 2.12 -2.31
N ILE A 189 -14.89 1.64 -1.38
CA ILE A 189 -14.13 2.50 -0.45
C ILE A 189 -13.22 3.46 -1.23
N LEU A 190 -12.48 2.95 -2.22
CA LEU A 190 -11.56 3.77 -3.01
C LEU A 190 -12.29 4.81 -3.86
N LYS A 191 -13.45 4.46 -4.43
CA LYS A 191 -14.33 5.41 -5.14
C LYS A 191 -14.84 6.51 -4.21
N TYR A 192 -15.34 6.14 -3.03
CA TYR A 192 -15.74 7.10 -2.01
C TYR A 192 -14.59 8.02 -1.60
N TYR A 193 -13.43 7.45 -1.30
CA TYR A 193 -12.24 8.19 -0.88
C TYR A 193 -11.78 9.16 -1.96
N ARG A 194 -11.77 8.74 -3.22
CA ARG A 194 -11.45 9.61 -4.37
C ARG A 194 -12.42 10.78 -4.47
N ALA A 195 -13.72 10.51 -4.46
CA ALA A 195 -14.74 11.54 -4.55
C ALA A 195 -14.66 12.53 -3.39
N SER A 196 -14.45 12.05 -2.17
CA SER A 196 -14.30 12.89 -0.99
C SER A 196 -13.00 13.68 -0.99
N SER A 197 -11.88 13.09 -1.43
CA SER A 197 -10.60 13.80 -1.50
C SER A 197 -10.60 14.95 -2.51
N LEU A 198 -11.43 14.87 -3.55
CA LEU A 198 -11.63 15.97 -4.51
C LEU A 198 -12.49 17.12 -3.95
N ARG A 199 -13.43 16.80 -3.05
CA ARG A 199 -14.24 17.82 -2.35
C ARG A 199 -13.46 18.59 -1.30
N HIS A 200 -12.45 17.97 -0.70
CA HIS A 200 -11.61 18.58 0.32
C HIS A 200 -10.31 19.07 -0.30
N THR A 201 -10.09 20.37 -0.31
CA THR A 201 -8.91 21.01 -0.90
C THR A 201 -7.60 20.72 -0.15
N THR A 202 -7.66 20.12 1.04
CA THR A 202 -6.48 19.78 1.86
C THR A 202 -5.74 18.59 1.28
N ARG A 203 -4.53 18.83 0.81
CA ARG A 203 -3.64 17.80 0.27
C ARG A 203 -3.34 16.71 1.31
N ASN A 204 -3.34 15.46 0.87
CA ASN A 204 -3.04 14.27 1.70
C ASN A 204 -4.01 14.02 2.88
N MET A 205 -5.27 14.43 2.78
CA MET A 205 -6.26 14.11 3.80
C MET A 205 -6.51 12.61 3.86
N ARG A 206 -6.28 12.00 5.03
CA ARG A 206 -6.45 10.55 5.24
C ARG A 206 -7.94 10.18 5.33
N LEU A 207 -8.26 8.93 4.96
CA LEU A 207 -9.64 8.43 4.98
C LEU A 207 -10.32 8.65 6.33
N GLY A 208 -9.65 8.33 7.44
CA GLY A 208 -10.21 8.53 8.78
C GLY A 208 -10.56 9.98 9.11
N VAL A 209 -9.80 10.95 8.58
CA VAL A 209 -10.14 12.39 8.73
C VAL A 209 -11.40 12.73 7.93
N ILE A 210 -11.54 12.16 6.73
CA ILE A 210 -12.74 12.32 5.90
C ILE A 210 -13.95 11.74 6.62
N LEU A 211 -13.83 10.53 7.17
CA LEU A 211 -14.93 9.87 7.91
C LEU A 211 -15.38 10.68 9.12
N LYS A 212 -14.44 11.30 9.85
CA LYS A 212 -14.79 12.23 10.96
C LYS A 212 -15.54 13.46 10.48
N LYS A 213 -15.22 13.99 9.28
CA LYS A 213 -15.86 15.19 8.72
C LYS A 213 -17.20 14.91 8.05
N GLU A 214 -17.31 13.83 7.30
CA GLU A 214 -18.49 13.52 6.49
C GLU A 214 -19.50 12.61 7.23
N GLY A 215 -19.09 12.00 8.32
CA GLY A 215 -19.90 11.07 9.13
C GLY A 215 -19.74 9.62 8.68
N ARG A 216 -19.59 8.72 9.67
CA ARG A 216 -19.48 7.26 9.48
C ARG A 216 -20.75 6.68 8.83
N GLU A 217 -21.92 7.10 9.27
CA GLU A 217 -23.20 6.60 8.75
C GLU A 217 -23.35 6.86 7.25
N ARG A 218 -22.99 8.07 6.80
CA ARG A 218 -22.98 8.39 5.38
C ARG A 218 -22.04 7.46 4.59
N PHE A 219 -20.86 7.19 5.13
CA PHE A 219 -19.90 6.28 4.53
C PHE A 219 -20.47 4.87 4.39
N LEU A 220 -21.01 4.30 5.46
CA LEU A 220 -21.62 2.96 5.45
C LEU A 220 -22.79 2.88 4.47
N ARG A 221 -23.65 3.90 4.45
CA ARG A 221 -24.78 3.98 3.51
C ARG A 221 -24.30 3.95 2.04
N VAL A 222 -23.26 4.73 1.70
CA VAL A 222 -22.70 4.75 0.35
C VAL A 222 -22.07 3.41 -0.03
N LEU A 223 -21.56 2.66 0.95
CA LEU A 223 -21.01 1.32 0.72
C LEU A 223 -22.09 0.21 0.71
N GLY A 224 -23.34 0.53 0.96
CA GLY A 224 -24.40 -0.48 1.11
C GLY A 224 -24.25 -1.37 2.34
N LEU A 225 -23.59 -0.85 3.39
CA LEU A 225 -23.33 -1.54 4.66
C LEU A 225 -24.20 -0.96 5.79
N GLU A 226 -25.46 -0.64 5.53
CA GLU A 226 -26.36 -0.19 6.57
C GLU A 226 -26.51 -1.27 7.65
N GLU A 227 -26.41 -0.88 8.91
CA GLU A 227 -26.68 -1.79 10.03
C GLU A 227 -28.11 -2.30 9.86
N SER A 228 -28.25 -3.63 9.67
CA SER A 228 -29.54 -4.28 9.88
C SER A 228 -29.89 -4.04 11.34
N THR A 229 -30.84 -3.15 11.59
CA THR A 229 -31.45 -2.89 12.88
C THR A 229 -31.93 -4.17 13.54
#